data_cdb654c40efb7d2a055f19a544ff5cb1
#
_entry.id   cdb654c40efb7d2a055f19a544ff5cb1
#
_cell.length_a   1.000
_cell.length_b   1.000
_cell.length_c   1.000
_cell.angle_alpha   90.00
_cell.angle_beta   90.00
_cell.angle_gamma   90.00
#
_symmetry.space_group_name_H-M   'P 1'
#
loop_
_entity.id
_entity.type
_entity.pdbx_description
1 polymer ?
#
loop_
_entity_poly.entity_id
_entity_poly.type
_entity_poly.pdbx_seq_one_letter_code
_entity_poly.pdbx_strand_id
1 'polypeptide(L)'
;MSMKVLVTDYVWPSVEPERAVLAKVGAELVVAPDGSEETLSELARDVDGILFCFAQVTPAVLRAAEKCVVAGRYGVGVDNIDLDVSTELGIAVTYVPDYCVPEVSDHVIAMLMAWNRRIVLFDRATKSRGWGSDGLGMRIMRLEGKKLGIIGYGRIGRAV
;
A
#
# COMPACT_ATOMS: atom_id res chain seq x y z
N MET A 1 6.65 13.41 -29.71
CA MET A 1 5.68 13.75 -28.65
C MET A 1 6.34 13.40 -27.32
N SER A 2 6.14 14.21 -26.28
CA SER A 2 6.64 13.88 -24.93
C SER A 2 5.80 12.72 -24.37
N MET A 3 6.43 11.75 -23.71
CA MET A 3 5.73 10.70 -22.96
C MET A 3 5.01 11.32 -21.76
N LYS A 4 3.85 10.77 -21.41
CA LYS A 4 3.07 11.21 -20.25
C LYS A 4 2.81 10.05 -19.30
N VAL A 5 2.90 10.32 -18.01
CA VAL A 5 2.60 9.35 -16.96
C VAL A 5 1.56 9.94 -16.02
N LEU A 6 0.46 9.22 -15.82
CA LEU A 6 -0.62 9.58 -14.90
C LEU A 6 -0.31 8.99 -13.52
N VAL A 7 -0.37 9.81 -12.47
CA VAL A 7 -0.46 9.37 -11.08
C VAL A 7 -1.93 9.47 -10.68
N THR A 8 -2.54 8.33 -10.37
CA THR A 8 -3.97 8.29 -10.01
C THR A 8 -4.24 8.82 -8.60
N ASP A 9 -3.33 8.51 -7.67
CA ASP A 9 -3.41 8.90 -6.27
C ASP A 9 -2.07 8.62 -5.56
N TYR A 10 -1.84 9.27 -4.42
CA TYR A 10 -0.70 9.03 -3.54
C TYR A 10 -1.01 9.53 -2.12
N VAL A 11 -0.26 9.05 -1.11
CA VAL A 11 -0.48 9.37 0.32
C VAL A 11 0.73 10.03 0.99
N TRP A 12 1.80 10.23 0.27
CA TRP A 12 3.01 10.92 0.74
C TRP A 12 2.99 12.40 0.38
N PRO A 13 3.88 13.22 0.95
CA PRO A 13 3.79 14.68 0.82
C PRO A 13 3.90 15.24 -0.59
N SER A 14 4.60 14.57 -1.51
CA SER A 14 4.76 15.06 -2.88
C SER A 14 5.18 13.97 -3.86
N VAL A 15 4.96 14.20 -5.16
CA VAL A 15 5.39 13.36 -6.29
C VAL A 15 6.69 13.87 -6.96
N GLU A 16 7.45 14.70 -6.28
CA GLU A 16 8.69 15.24 -6.81
C GLU A 16 9.76 14.17 -7.12
N PRO A 17 9.88 13.06 -6.34
CA PRO A 17 10.77 11.97 -6.71
C PRO A 17 10.44 11.36 -8.08
N GLU A 18 9.16 11.10 -8.35
CA GLU A 18 8.69 10.57 -9.62
C GLU A 18 8.94 11.57 -10.76
N ARG A 19 8.63 12.84 -10.52
CA ARG A 19 8.87 13.92 -11.48
C ARG A 19 10.35 14.02 -11.85
N ALA A 20 11.23 13.95 -10.86
CA ALA A 20 12.67 14.01 -11.07
C ALA A 20 13.22 12.80 -11.87
N VAL A 21 12.63 11.62 -11.69
CA VAL A 21 13.00 10.42 -12.45
C VAL A 21 12.49 10.53 -13.89
N LEU A 22 11.24 10.91 -14.08
CA LEU A 22 10.60 11.03 -15.40
C LEU A 22 11.22 12.15 -16.24
N ALA A 23 11.65 13.23 -15.61
CA ALA A 23 12.35 14.31 -16.29
C ALA A 23 13.65 13.87 -17.00
N LYS A 24 14.34 12.82 -16.48
CA LYS A 24 15.55 12.28 -17.09
C LYS A 24 15.31 11.67 -18.48
N VAL A 25 14.08 11.27 -18.75
CA VAL A 25 13.64 10.71 -20.04
C VAL A 25 12.71 11.64 -20.81
N GLY A 26 12.53 12.88 -20.32
CA GLY A 26 11.68 13.88 -20.94
C GLY A 26 10.19 13.56 -20.87
N ALA A 27 9.77 12.75 -19.88
CA ALA A 27 8.37 12.42 -19.67
C ALA A 27 7.70 13.43 -18.72
N GLU A 28 6.45 13.76 -19.04
CA GLU A 28 5.58 14.62 -18.22
C GLU A 28 4.82 13.81 -17.18
N LEU A 29 4.71 14.32 -15.96
CA LEU A 29 3.89 13.74 -14.89
C LEU A 29 2.59 14.53 -14.75
N VAL A 30 1.47 13.84 -14.89
CA VAL A 30 0.11 14.34 -14.66
C VAL A 30 -0.41 13.70 -13.38
N VAL A 31 -0.96 14.51 -12.48
CA VAL A 31 -1.54 14.01 -11.21
C VAL A 31 -3.05 14.19 -11.31
N ALA A 32 -3.80 13.12 -11.07
CA ALA A 32 -5.25 13.19 -11.04
C ALA A 32 -5.74 14.01 -9.83
N PRO A 33 -6.74 14.87 -10.00
CA PRO A 33 -7.32 15.65 -8.91
C PRO A 33 -8.12 14.78 -7.93
N ASP A 34 -8.62 13.66 -8.39
CA ASP A 34 -9.33 12.64 -7.59
C ASP A 34 -9.17 11.26 -8.24
N GLY A 35 -9.57 10.20 -7.48
CA GLY A 35 -9.47 8.80 -7.90
C GLY A 35 -10.77 8.23 -8.51
N SER A 36 -11.70 9.06 -8.96
CA SER A 36 -12.95 8.59 -9.58
C SER A 36 -12.67 7.92 -10.94
N GLU A 37 -13.45 6.91 -11.27
CA GLU A 37 -13.33 6.19 -12.54
C GLU A 37 -13.49 7.14 -13.73
N GLU A 38 -14.39 8.12 -13.63
CA GLU A 38 -14.64 9.10 -14.68
C GLU A 38 -13.41 9.97 -14.94
N THR A 39 -12.87 10.59 -13.88
CA THR A 39 -11.66 11.43 -13.96
C THR A 39 -10.47 10.63 -14.48
N LEU A 40 -10.26 9.43 -13.94
CA LEU A 40 -9.14 8.60 -14.35
C LEU A 40 -9.26 8.13 -15.81
N SER A 41 -10.46 7.78 -16.26
CA SER A 41 -10.71 7.38 -17.65
C SER A 41 -10.49 8.53 -18.63
N GLU A 42 -10.85 9.76 -18.26
CA GLU A 42 -10.59 10.93 -19.08
C GLU A 42 -9.09 11.22 -19.22
N LEU A 43 -8.37 11.25 -18.08
CA LEU A 43 -6.93 11.52 -18.06
C LEU A 43 -6.10 10.40 -18.69
N ALA A 44 -6.56 9.16 -18.63
CA ALA A 44 -5.85 8.00 -19.17
C ALA A 44 -5.74 7.99 -20.71
N ARG A 45 -6.59 8.71 -21.41
CA ARG A 45 -6.66 8.69 -22.90
C ARG A 45 -5.36 9.08 -23.61
N ASP A 46 -4.53 9.90 -22.96
CA ASP A 46 -3.33 10.46 -23.59
C ASP A 46 -2.07 10.21 -22.76
N VAL A 47 -2.00 9.07 -22.06
CA VAL A 47 -0.84 8.72 -21.22
C VAL A 47 -0.18 7.42 -21.67
N ASP A 48 1.14 7.37 -21.55
CA ASP A 48 1.97 6.22 -21.92
C ASP A 48 2.18 5.27 -20.72
N GLY A 49 1.92 5.74 -19.49
CA GLY A 49 2.01 4.96 -18.28
C GLY A 49 1.10 5.46 -17.18
N ILE A 50 0.76 4.57 -16.25
CA ILE A 50 -0.06 4.86 -15.07
C ILE A 50 0.71 4.46 -13.82
N LEU A 51 0.75 5.33 -12.80
CA LEU A 51 1.22 5.02 -11.45
C LEU A 51 0.02 5.10 -10.51
N PHE A 52 -0.21 4.05 -9.71
CA PHE A 52 -1.41 3.98 -8.86
C PHE A 52 -1.11 3.46 -7.46
N CYS A 53 -1.83 3.96 -6.46
CA CYS A 53 -1.69 3.57 -5.06
C CYS A 53 -2.95 2.81 -4.56
N PHE A 54 -4.01 3.49 -4.22
CA PHE A 54 -5.25 2.92 -3.70
C PHE A 54 -6.43 3.04 -4.68
N ALA A 55 -6.35 3.97 -5.63
CA ALA A 55 -7.38 4.13 -6.64
C ALA A 55 -7.59 2.83 -7.42
N GLN A 56 -8.83 2.61 -7.84
CA GLN A 56 -9.20 1.45 -8.66
C GLN A 56 -8.88 1.75 -10.13
N VAL A 57 -7.96 0.99 -10.71
CA VAL A 57 -7.68 1.02 -12.14
C VAL A 57 -8.58 0.00 -12.82
N THR A 58 -9.82 0.43 -13.03
CA THR A 58 -10.89 -0.43 -13.54
C THR A 58 -10.72 -0.79 -15.02
N PRO A 59 -11.48 -1.77 -15.55
CA PRO A 59 -11.52 -2.04 -16.99
C PRO A 59 -11.83 -0.81 -17.85
N ALA A 60 -12.66 0.12 -17.36
CA ALA A 60 -12.99 1.35 -18.08
C ALA A 60 -11.77 2.27 -18.20
N VAL A 61 -11.02 2.47 -17.11
CA VAL A 61 -9.78 3.25 -17.10
C VAL A 61 -8.74 2.64 -18.04
N LEU A 62 -8.54 1.31 -17.95
CA LEU A 62 -7.56 0.59 -18.80
C LEU A 62 -7.92 0.69 -20.29
N ARG A 63 -9.19 0.51 -20.65
CA ARG A 63 -9.63 0.61 -22.04
C ARG A 63 -9.58 2.03 -22.58
N ALA A 64 -9.69 3.05 -21.73
CA ALA A 64 -9.50 4.43 -22.13
C ALA A 64 -8.01 4.78 -22.40
N ALA A 65 -7.08 4.02 -21.81
CA ALA A 65 -5.64 4.27 -21.86
C ALA A 65 -4.99 3.64 -23.13
N GLU A 66 -5.43 4.10 -24.32
CA GLU A 66 -5.07 3.48 -25.62
C GLU A 66 -3.56 3.46 -25.92
N LYS A 67 -2.78 4.37 -25.33
CA LYS A 67 -1.32 4.47 -25.52
C LYS A 67 -0.52 3.84 -24.37
N CYS A 68 -1.20 3.47 -23.30
CA CYS A 68 -0.54 3.01 -22.08
C CYS A 68 0.12 1.65 -22.29
N VAL A 69 1.39 1.55 -21.95
CA VAL A 69 2.17 0.30 -22.05
C VAL A 69 2.54 -0.28 -20.71
N VAL A 70 2.40 0.51 -19.63
CA VAL A 70 2.79 0.07 -18.27
C VAL A 70 1.93 0.71 -17.19
N ALA A 71 1.51 -0.09 -16.23
CA ALA A 71 0.85 0.35 -15.00
C ALA A 71 1.68 -0.07 -13.78
N GLY A 72 2.20 0.89 -13.03
CA GLY A 72 3.07 0.69 -11.87
C GLY A 72 2.33 0.87 -10.55
N ARG A 73 2.29 -0.18 -9.73
CA ARG A 73 1.69 -0.16 -8.40
C ARG A 73 2.68 0.37 -7.37
N TYR A 74 2.29 1.38 -6.60
CA TYR A 74 3.01 1.82 -5.41
C TYR A 74 2.79 0.88 -4.22
N GLY A 75 2.99 -0.41 -4.39
CA GLY A 75 2.77 -1.38 -3.33
C GLY A 75 2.91 -2.82 -3.79
N VAL A 76 2.57 -3.75 -2.89
CA VAL A 76 2.71 -5.20 -3.13
C VAL A 76 1.47 -5.79 -3.80
N GLY A 77 0.27 -5.41 -3.35
CA GLY A 77 -0.99 -5.95 -3.86
C GLY A 77 -1.36 -5.37 -5.23
N VAL A 78 -2.04 -6.13 -6.06
CA VAL A 78 -2.53 -5.73 -7.38
C VAL A 78 -4.04 -6.02 -7.55
N ASP A 79 -4.74 -6.07 -6.45
CA ASP A 79 -6.19 -6.32 -6.38
C ASP A 79 -7.04 -5.10 -6.78
N ASN A 80 -6.41 -3.94 -6.93
CA ASN A 80 -7.05 -2.71 -7.40
C ASN A 80 -6.74 -2.37 -8.87
N ILE A 81 -6.26 -3.35 -9.65
CA ILE A 81 -6.16 -3.26 -11.11
C ILE A 81 -6.66 -4.56 -11.73
N ASP A 82 -7.35 -4.46 -12.86
CA ASP A 82 -7.83 -5.63 -13.60
C ASP A 82 -6.68 -6.23 -14.44
N LEU A 83 -6.14 -7.36 -13.96
CA LEU A 83 -5.00 -8.03 -14.61
C LEU A 83 -5.39 -8.70 -15.93
N ASP A 84 -6.63 -9.19 -16.05
CA ASP A 84 -7.09 -9.86 -17.25
C ASP A 84 -7.22 -8.84 -18.40
N VAL A 85 -7.85 -7.70 -18.12
CA VAL A 85 -7.95 -6.60 -19.08
C VAL A 85 -6.59 -5.97 -19.38
N SER A 86 -5.71 -5.82 -18.38
CA SER A 86 -4.33 -5.34 -18.63
C SER A 86 -3.60 -6.25 -19.59
N THR A 87 -3.73 -7.58 -19.41
CA THR A 87 -3.13 -8.59 -20.28
C THR A 87 -3.71 -8.55 -21.69
N GLU A 88 -5.04 -8.45 -21.83
CA GLU A 88 -5.74 -8.31 -23.10
C GLU A 88 -5.23 -7.11 -23.90
N LEU A 89 -4.98 -5.99 -23.22
CA LEU A 89 -4.52 -4.73 -23.83
C LEU A 89 -3.00 -4.65 -23.98
N GLY A 90 -2.25 -5.63 -23.50
CA GLY A 90 -0.78 -5.63 -23.55
C GLY A 90 -0.12 -4.64 -22.60
N ILE A 91 -0.82 -4.21 -21.55
CA ILE A 91 -0.30 -3.29 -20.53
C ILE A 91 0.47 -4.10 -19.48
N ALA A 92 1.78 -3.84 -19.35
CA ALA A 92 2.60 -4.49 -18.33
C ALA A 92 2.27 -3.94 -16.92
N VAL A 93 1.85 -4.82 -16.01
CA VAL A 93 1.61 -4.42 -14.61
C VAL A 93 2.84 -4.70 -13.77
N THR A 94 3.35 -3.68 -13.10
CA THR A 94 4.50 -3.77 -12.19
C THR A 94 4.10 -3.43 -10.75
N TYR A 95 4.85 -3.97 -9.78
CA TYR A 95 4.60 -3.74 -8.36
C TYR A 95 5.91 -3.79 -7.55
N VAL A 96 5.88 -3.41 -6.28
CA VAL A 96 7.06 -3.43 -5.39
C VAL A 96 6.90 -4.55 -4.36
N PRO A 97 7.52 -5.73 -4.57
CA PRO A 97 7.15 -6.96 -3.88
C PRO A 97 7.61 -7.09 -2.42
N ASP A 98 8.60 -6.33 -1.97
CA ASP A 98 9.30 -6.60 -0.71
C ASP A 98 9.70 -5.35 0.10
N TYR A 99 9.34 -4.15 -0.33
CA TYR A 99 9.74 -2.89 0.29
C TYR A 99 9.33 -2.76 1.78
N CYS A 100 8.24 -3.40 2.20
CA CYS A 100 7.67 -3.24 3.53
C CYS A 100 7.71 -4.54 4.38
N VAL A 101 8.46 -5.56 3.96
CA VAL A 101 8.50 -6.85 4.69
C VAL A 101 9.02 -6.67 6.12
N PRO A 102 10.13 -5.94 6.38
CA PRO A 102 10.58 -5.67 7.74
C PRO A 102 9.55 -4.89 8.56
N GLU A 103 9.02 -3.80 8.03
CA GLU A 103 8.08 -2.91 8.74
C GLU A 103 6.80 -3.65 9.14
N VAL A 104 6.26 -4.49 8.25
CA VAL A 104 5.06 -5.26 8.55
C VAL A 104 5.36 -6.36 9.56
N SER A 105 6.49 -7.07 9.44
CA SER A 105 6.86 -8.10 10.42
C SER A 105 7.13 -7.52 11.81
N ASP A 106 7.82 -6.38 11.90
CA ASP A 106 8.04 -5.66 13.14
C ASP A 106 6.73 -5.21 13.77
N HIS A 107 5.80 -4.72 12.95
CA HIS A 107 4.48 -4.31 13.43
C HIS A 107 3.67 -5.50 13.99
N VAL A 108 3.74 -6.67 13.35
CA VAL A 108 3.11 -7.91 13.88
C VAL A 108 3.66 -8.26 15.25
N ILE A 109 4.99 -8.25 15.43
CA ILE A 109 5.64 -8.51 16.71
C ILE A 109 5.27 -7.44 17.74
N ALA A 110 5.28 -6.17 17.36
CA ALA A 110 4.89 -5.06 18.23
C ALA A 110 3.44 -5.22 18.74
N MET A 111 2.50 -5.55 17.85
CA MET A 111 1.10 -5.81 18.23
C MET A 111 0.99 -7.03 19.17
N LEU A 112 1.69 -8.13 18.88
CA LEU A 112 1.71 -9.32 19.72
C LEU A 112 2.19 -8.99 21.13
N MET A 113 3.29 -8.25 21.23
CA MET A 113 3.85 -7.84 22.53
C MET A 113 2.94 -6.85 23.26
N ALA A 114 2.40 -5.87 22.56
CA ALA A 114 1.46 -4.90 23.12
C ALA A 114 0.18 -5.59 23.64
N TRP A 115 -0.35 -6.55 22.89
CA TRP A 115 -1.50 -7.35 23.31
C TRP A 115 -1.17 -8.22 24.54
N ASN A 116 -0.07 -8.97 24.49
CA ASN A 116 0.32 -9.87 25.58
C ASN A 116 0.62 -9.10 26.88
N ARG A 117 1.28 -7.94 26.78
CA ARG A 117 1.63 -7.09 27.93
C ARG A 117 0.52 -6.11 28.31
N ARG A 118 -0.61 -6.10 27.58
CA ARG A 118 -1.76 -5.21 27.84
C ARG A 118 -1.39 -3.72 27.82
N ILE A 119 -0.43 -3.31 26.98
CA ILE A 119 0.14 -1.95 26.99
C ILE A 119 -0.95 -0.89 26.86
N VAL A 120 -1.84 -1.00 25.88
CA VAL A 120 -2.92 -0.03 25.64
C VAL A 120 -3.87 0.07 26.82
N LEU A 121 -4.16 -1.06 27.50
CA LEU A 121 -5.04 -1.08 28.66
C LEU A 121 -4.39 -0.38 29.85
N PHE A 122 -3.11 -0.70 30.13
CA PHE A 122 -2.38 -0.08 31.23
C PHE A 122 -2.12 1.41 30.98
N ASP A 123 -1.82 1.81 29.73
CA ASP A 123 -1.69 3.22 29.37
C ASP A 123 -2.98 4.00 29.69
N ARG A 124 -4.14 3.49 29.25
CA ARG A 124 -5.45 4.12 29.55
C ARG A 124 -5.73 4.14 31.04
N ALA A 125 -5.47 3.06 31.75
CA ALA A 125 -5.72 2.97 33.19
C ALA A 125 -4.83 3.96 33.97
N THR A 126 -3.55 4.06 33.64
CA THR A 126 -2.61 4.98 34.27
C THR A 126 -2.99 6.43 34.03
N LYS A 127 -3.41 6.77 32.83
CA LYS A 127 -3.88 8.13 32.48
C LYS A 127 -5.18 8.53 33.21
N SER A 128 -6.08 7.55 33.46
CA SER A 128 -7.38 7.85 34.07
C SER A 128 -7.42 7.73 35.59
N ARG A 129 -6.60 6.84 36.17
CA ARG A 129 -6.66 6.48 37.59
C ARG A 129 -5.33 6.66 38.34
N GLY A 130 -4.26 7.03 37.66
CA GLY A 130 -2.90 7.06 38.20
C GLY A 130 -2.24 5.70 38.20
N TRP A 131 -1.13 5.59 38.92
CA TRP A 131 -0.36 4.36 39.04
C TRP A 131 -1.11 3.26 39.79
N GLY A 132 -1.10 2.04 39.25
CA GLY A 132 -1.69 0.85 39.86
C GLY A 132 -2.43 0.01 38.82
N SER A 133 -2.53 -1.28 39.10
CA SER A 133 -3.25 -2.23 38.25
C SER A 133 -4.52 -2.80 38.91
N ASP A 134 -4.91 -2.26 40.06
CA ASP A 134 -6.03 -2.76 40.85
C ASP A 134 -7.33 -2.71 40.06
N GLY A 135 -8.05 -3.81 40.06
CA GLY A 135 -9.35 -3.92 39.38
C GLY A 135 -9.27 -4.13 37.85
N LEU A 136 -8.09 -4.25 37.23
CA LEU A 136 -7.98 -4.58 35.81
C LEU A 136 -8.21 -6.06 35.53
N GLY A 137 -8.14 -6.94 36.55
CA GLY A 137 -8.57 -8.35 36.51
C GLY A 137 -7.97 -9.23 35.40
N MET A 138 -6.90 -8.77 34.73
CA MET A 138 -6.45 -9.38 33.47
C MET A 138 -5.19 -10.21 33.65
N ARG A 139 -5.27 -11.42 33.12
CA ARG A 139 -4.12 -12.33 33.10
C ARG A 139 -3.11 -11.91 32.04
N ILE A 140 -1.89 -11.59 32.46
CA ILE A 140 -0.73 -11.42 31.59
C ILE A 140 0.00 -12.76 31.54
N MET A 141 0.27 -13.26 30.34
CA MET A 141 0.94 -14.55 30.16
C MET A 141 2.44 -14.35 29.93
N ARG A 142 3.24 -15.26 30.50
CA ARG A 142 4.64 -15.40 30.10
C ARG A 142 4.69 -16.04 28.72
N LEU A 143 5.47 -15.48 27.79
CA LEU A 143 5.60 -16.01 26.43
C LEU A 143 6.56 -17.19 26.33
N GLU A 144 7.53 -17.30 27.26
CA GLU A 144 8.47 -18.40 27.29
C GLU A 144 7.75 -19.76 27.23
N GLY A 145 8.17 -20.62 26.32
CA GLY A 145 7.57 -21.93 26.09
C GLY A 145 6.21 -21.91 25.38
N LYS A 146 5.69 -20.75 24.96
CA LYS A 146 4.47 -20.67 24.16
C LYS A 146 4.77 -20.90 22.69
N LYS A 147 3.77 -21.38 21.97
CA LYS A 147 3.83 -21.56 20.51
C LYS A 147 3.10 -20.40 19.83
N LEU A 148 3.76 -19.80 18.85
CA LEU A 148 3.14 -18.84 17.93
C LEU A 148 2.76 -19.58 16.65
N GLY A 149 1.47 -19.59 16.33
CA GLY A 149 0.98 -20.11 15.05
C GLY A 149 0.95 -18.99 14.01
N ILE A 150 1.49 -19.25 12.84
CA ILE A 150 1.48 -18.30 11.70
C ILE A 150 0.64 -18.92 10.58
N ILE A 151 -0.41 -18.19 10.16
CA ILE A 151 -1.23 -18.55 9.00
C ILE A 151 -0.80 -17.69 7.83
N GLY A 152 -0.29 -18.34 6.77
CA GLY A 152 0.38 -17.66 5.66
C GLY A 152 1.90 -17.54 5.88
N TYR A 153 2.67 -18.37 5.17
CA TYR A 153 4.13 -18.47 5.32
C TYR A 153 4.86 -17.93 4.09
N GLY A 154 4.41 -16.75 3.62
CA GLY A 154 5.05 -15.96 2.56
C GLY A 154 6.24 -15.15 3.06
N ARG A 155 6.62 -14.07 2.36
CA ARG A 155 7.75 -13.21 2.75
C ARG A 155 7.59 -12.64 4.16
N ILE A 156 6.44 -12.06 4.47
CA ILE A 156 6.14 -11.48 5.79
C ILE A 156 6.07 -12.56 6.86
N GLY A 157 5.29 -13.63 6.65
CA GLY A 157 5.15 -14.69 7.66
C GLY A 157 6.45 -15.43 7.98
N ARG A 158 7.44 -15.40 7.07
CA ARG A 158 8.78 -15.93 7.34
C ARG A 158 9.69 -14.94 8.08
N ALA A 159 9.40 -13.65 7.99
CA ALA A 159 10.14 -12.61 8.68
C ALA A 159 9.67 -12.45 10.14
N VAL A 160 8.39 -12.79 10.43
CA VAL A 160 7.82 -12.86 11.78
C VAL A 160 8.40 -14.05 12.56
#